data_4a73e9495b6eb05c38784eade7424100
#
_entry.id   4a73e9495b6eb05c38784eade7424100
#
_cell.length_a   1.000
_cell.length_b   1.000
_cell.length_c   1.000
_cell.angle_alpha   90.00
_cell.angle_beta   90.00
_cell.angle_gamma   90.00
#
_symmetry.space_group_name_H-M   'P 1'
#
loop_
_entity.id
_entity.type
_entity.pdbx_description
1 polymer ?
#
loop_
_entity_poly.entity_id
_entity_poly.type
_entity_poly.pdbx_seq_one_letter_code
_entity_poly.pdbx_strand_id
1 'polypeptide(L)'
;MTSRRAWRHRSIRTRVTTVASTVTALVCLASALALSLAAPQPRLYGSPAVLAGLVGGSLLLITATALGTYWMMGRTLRPVRAISRKLATIRPSDLGERVPLPSHDDEFKELAQATNQTLERAHAAIQGQLRFASETSHDLRNPLAAMRTEIEDALMGGEETDWTQTAGRLLESVERLQGLVTDLLEISRLDAGVIGHHDLLNLAVLVDGELDHRQSKVRVVRRFSSGVMVYGERVGLTRLLHNLMDNAERHAHSMVKVTVEHRGDAAVLEVYDDGSGVPPEQREVIFERFTRLQEARAKDSGGTGLGLPIARQITEEHGGTLVVEDSPSGARFVARFPRPGAPGGGFTLVPE
;
A
#
# COMPACT_ATOMS: atom_id res chain seq x y z
N MET A 1 -27.72 11.94 -38.11
CA MET A 1 -26.64 11.55 -37.14
C MET A 1 -26.53 12.48 -35.92
N THR A 2 -27.25 13.55 -35.85
CA THR A 2 -27.16 14.61 -34.79
C THR A 2 -27.95 14.31 -33.51
N SER A 3 -28.98 13.46 -33.53
CA SER A 3 -29.82 13.24 -32.33
C SER A 3 -29.20 12.30 -31.27
N ARG A 4 -28.36 11.36 -31.67
CA ARG A 4 -27.69 10.43 -30.71
C ARG A 4 -26.63 11.08 -29.82
N ARG A 5 -25.97 12.15 -30.27
CA ARG A 5 -24.97 12.91 -29.44
C ARG A 5 -25.65 13.78 -28.39
N ALA A 6 -26.78 14.41 -28.71
CA ALA A 6 -27.52 15.24 -27.77
C ALA A 6 -28.12 14.45 -26.59
N TRP A 7 -28.40 13.15 -26.78
CA TRP A 7 -28.92 12.27 -25.73
C TRP A 7 -27.89 11.85 -24.69
N ARG A 8 -26.60 11.79 -25.04
CA ARG A 8 -25.49 11.41 -24.13
C ARG A 8 -25.21 12.46 -23.07
N HIS A 9 -25.51 13.73 -23.29
CA HIS A 9 -25.24 14.83 -22.34
C HIS A 9 -26.42 15.14 -21.41
N ARG A 10 -27.57 14.50 -21.56
CA ARG A 10 -28.70 14.67 -20.64
C ARG A 10 -28.45 13.88 -19.35
N SER A 11 -28.82 14.48 -18.18
CA SER A 11 -28.67 13.80 -16.88
C SER A 11 -29.47 12.48 -16.89
N ILE A 12 -28.95 11.48 -16.14
CA ILE A 12 -29.61 10.18 -15.97
C ILE A 12 -31.07 10.36 -15.56
N ARG A 13 -31.34 11.32 -14.68
CA ARG A 13 -32.69 11.70 -14.25
C ARG A 13 -33.62 12.03 -15.45
N THR A 14 -33.14 12.85 -16.36
CA THR A 14 -33.91 13.23 -17.54
C THR A 14 -34.16 12.06 -18.53
N ARG A 15 -33.14 11.19 -18.69
CA ARG A 15 -33.24 10.01 -19.55
C ARG A 15 -34.26 9.00 -19.02
N VAL A 16 -34.22 8.67 -17.74
CA VAL A 16 -35.13 7.71 -17.12
C VAL A 16 -36.55 8.28 -17.14
N THR A 17 -36.74 9.56 -16.84
CA THR A 17 -38.04 10.20 -16.92
C THR A 17 -38.61 10.17 -18.33
N THR A 18 -37.83 10.47 -19.37
CA THR A 18 -38.29 10.39 -20.77
C THR A 18 -38.62 8.98 -21.20
N VAL A 19 -37.82 7.97 -20.81
CA VAL A 19 -38.11 6.56 -21.10
C VAL A 19 -39.39 6.12 -20.39
N ALA A 20 -39.54 6.38 -19.11
CA ALA A 20 -40.75 6.03 -18.34
C ALA A 20 -42.02 6.68 -18.97
N SER A 21 -41.94 7.97 -19.29
CA SER A 21 -43.08 8.68 -19.92
C SER A 21 -43.41 8.16 -21.30
N THR A 22 -42.41 7.81 -22.14
CA THR A 22 -42.66 7.22 -23.46
C THR A 22 -43.25 5.82 -23.36
N VAL A 23 -42.79 4.98 -22.45
CA VAL A 23 -43.39 3.65 -22.21
C VAL A 23 -44.83 3.79 -21.73
N THR A 24 -45.11 4.68 -20.80
CA THR A 24 -46.48 4.94 -20.34
C THR A 24 -47.38 5.42 -21.47
N ALA A 25 -46.91 6.34 -22.34
CA ALA A 25 -47.65 6.82 -23.51
C ALA A 25 -47.96 5.69 -24.50
N LEU A 26 -46.99 4.81 -24.77
CA LEU A 26 -47.18 3.65 -25.66
C LEU A 26 -48.20 2.66 -25.08
N VAL A 27 -48.14 2.39 -23.76
CA VAL A 27 -49.15 1.52 -23.11
C VAL A 27 -50.54 2.13 -23.17
N CYS A 28 -50.70 3.43 -22.92
CA CYS A 28 -51.99 4.11 -23.05
C CYS A 28 -52.51 4.05 -24.47
N LEU A 29 -51.68 4.24 -25.48
CA LEU A 29 -52.05 4.17 -26.88
C LEU A 29 -52.48 2.75 -27.30
N ALA A 30 -51.70 1.74 -26.88
CA ALA A 30 -52.01 0.33 -27.15
C ALA A 30 -53.33 -0.09 -26.49
N SER A 31 -53.57 0.35 -25.24
CA SER A 31 -54.83 0.08 -24.52
C SER A 31 -56.04 0.75 -25.21
N ALA A 32 -55.88 2.00 -25.67
CA ALA A 32 -56.93 2.70 -26.40
C ALA A 32 -57.25 2.01 -27.74
N LEU A 33 -56.23 1.55 -28.46
CA LEU A 33 -56.38 0.80 -29.72
C LEU A 33 -57.05 -0.57 -29.49
N ALA A 34 -56.60 -1.31 -28.47
CA ALA A 34 -57.20 -2.61 -28.12
C ALA A 34 -58.68 -2.45 -27.75
N LEU A 35 -59.03 -1.41 -27.01
CA LEU A 35 -60.39 -1.10 -26.62
C LEU A 35 -61.25 -0.73 -27.84
N SER A 36 -60.72 0.00 -28.82
CA SER A 36 -61.37 0.37 -30.04
C SER A 36 -61.65 -0.83 -30.99
N LEU A 37 -60.75 -1.83 -30.99
CA LEU A 37 -60.85 -3.05 -31.75
C LEU A 37 -61.78 -4.09 -31.13
N ALA A 38 -61.82 -4.15 -29.78
CA ALA A 38 -62.61 -5.13 -29.04
C ALA A 38 -64.10 -4.72 -28.88
N ALA A 39 -64.43 -3.46 -29.12
CA ALA A 39 -65.82 -2.96 -28.88
C ALA A 39 -66.76 -3.30 -30.00
N PRO A 40 -67.85 -4.09 -29.75
CA PRO A 40 -68.80 -4.50 -30.77
C PRO A 40 -69.80 -3.41 -31.20
N GLN A 41 -69.76 -2.21 -30.56
CA GLN A 41 -70.68 -1.09 -30.91
C GLN A 41 -69.94 0.22 -31.12
N PRO A 42 -69.76 0.72 -32.32
CA PRO A 42 -69.03 1.98 -32.62
C PRO A 42 -69.73 3.26 -32.09
N ARG A 43 -70.99 3.20 -31.63
CA ARG A 43 -71.71 4.35 -31.08
C ARG A 43 -71.27 4.83 -29.69
N LEU A 44 -70.67 3.98 -28.89
CA LEU A 44 -70.21 4.36 -27.52
C LEU A 44 -68.91 5.20 -27.53
N TYR A 45 -68.09 4.99 -28.53
CA TYR A 45 -66.80 5.72 -28.63
C TYR A 45 -66.87 6.96 -29.54
N GLY A 46 -67.93 7.14 -30.23
CA GLY A 46 -68.14 8.32 -31.07
C GLY A 46 -68.57 9.58 -30.28
N SER A 47 -68.87 9.48 -29.02
CA SER A 47 -69.22 10.66 -28.23
C SER A 47 -67.98 11.47 -27.89
N PRO A 48 -67.96 12.79 -28.15
CA PRO A 48 -66.84 13.66 -27.86
C PRO A 48 -66.41 13.65 -26.37
N ALA A 49 -67.34 13.37 -25.46
CA ALA A 49 -67.12 13.30 -24.03
C ALA A 49 -66.25 12.08 -23.62
N VAL A 50 -66.43 10.90 -24.22
CA VAL A 50 -65.68 9.69 -23.97
C VAL A 50 -64.26 9.83 -24.51
N LEU A 51 -64.09 10.36 -25.70
CA LEU A 51 -62.79 10.69 -26.28
C LEU A 51 -62.02 11.71 -25.43
N ALA A 52 -62.66 12.78 -25.02
CA ALA A 52 -62.07 13.78 -24.14
C ALA A 52 -61.63 13.17 -22.79
N GLY A 53 -62.42 12.25 -22.21
CA GLY A 53 -62.10 11.55 -20.98
C GLY A 53 -60.88 10.62 -21.14
N LEU A 54 -60.77 9.86 -22.20
CA LEU A 54 -59.65 8.98 -22.51
C LEU A 54 -58.34 9.76 -22.74
N VAL A 55 -58.40 10.82 -23.53
CA VAL A 55 -57.25 11.69 -23.79
C VAL A 55 -56.82 12.42 -22.52
N GLY A 56 -57.75 12.98 -21.76
CA GLY A 56 -57.48 13.64 -20.50
C GLY A 56 -56.88 12.71 -19.44
N GLY A 57 -57.48 11.51 -19.32
CA GLY A 57 -56.95 10.47 -18.40
C GLY A 57 -55.53 10.00 -18.78
N SER A 58 -55.28 9.79 -20.07
CA SER A 58 -53.95 9.39 -20.58
C SER A 58 -52.92 10.49 -20.33
N LEU A 59 -53.25 11.75 -20.58
CA LEU A 59 -52.36 12.89 -20.35
C LEU A 59 -52.03 13.04 -18.86
N LEU A 60 -53.02 12.88 -17.99
CA LEU A 60 -52.86 12.93 -16.55
C LEU A 60 -51.95 11.81 -16.05
N LEU A 61 -52.12 10.59 -16.56
CA LEU A 61 -51.29 9.44 -16.20
C LEU A 61 -49.84 9.64 -16.64
N ILE A 62 -49.60 10.11 -17.86
CA ILE A 62 -48.26 10.40 -18.39
C ILE A 62 -47.57 11.48 -17.54
N THR A 63 -48.30 12.54 -17.20
CA THR A 63 -47.77 13.65 -16.40
C THR A 63 -47.45 13.20 -14.96
N ALA A 64 -48.34 12.42 -14.32
CA ALA A 64 -48.13 11.86 -12.99
C ALA A 64 -46.91 10.92 -12.97
N THR A 65 -46.78 10.06 -13.99
CA THR A 65 -45.63 9.15 -14.13
C THR A 65 -44.33 9.94 -14.32
N ALA A 66 -44.35 10.97 -15.15
CA ALA A 66 -43.18 11.83 -15.39
C ALA A 66 -42.73 12.55 -14.09
N LEU A 67 -43.69 13.17 -13.38
CA LEU A 67 -43.42 13.87 -12.13
C LEU A 67 -42.94 12.91 -11.02
N GLY A 68 -43.64 11.77 -10.88
CA GLY A 68 -43.28 10.74 -9.86
C GLY A 68 -41.87 10.19 -10.10
N THR A 69 -41.57 9.80 -11.32
CA THR A 69 -40.25 9.29 -11.72
C THR A 69 -39.17 10.36 -11.53
N TYR A 70 -39.42 11.60 -11.91
CA TYR A 70 -38.51 12.71 -11.75
C TYR A 70 -38.20 13.00 -10.28
N TRP A 71 -39.19 12.99 -9.42
CA TRP A 71 -39.06 13.20 -7.98
C TRP A 71 -38.33 12.05 -7.28
N MET A 72 -38.76 10.82 -7.59
CA MET A 72 -38.19 9.59 -7.06
C MET A 72 -36.66 9.48 -7.39
N MET A 73 -36.32 9.68 -8.69
CA MET A 73 -34.93 9.63 -9.15
C MET A 73 -34.07 10.74 -8.52
N GLY A 74 -34.70 11.90 -8.26
CA GLY A 74 -34.05 13.00 -7.55
C GLY A 74 -33.69 12.65 -6.12
N ARG A 75 -34.54 11.90 -5.43
CA ARG A 75 -34.34 11.45 -4.06
C ARG A 75 -33.32 10.32 -4.01
N THR A 76 -33.41 9.32 -4.89
CA THR A 76 -32.50 8.17 -4.95
C THR A 76 -31.05 8.57 -5.29
N LEU A 77 -30.83 9.57 -6.13
CA LEU A 77 -29.48 10.02 -6.51
C LEU A 77 -28.87 11.09 -5.59
N ARG A 78 -29.56 11.51 -4.52
CA ARG A 78 -29.02 12.47 -3.56
C ARG A 78 -27.73 11.99 -2.89
N PRO A 79 -27.64 10.76 -2.38
CA PRO A 79 -26.41 10.25 -1.75
C PRO A 79 -25.22 10.28 -2.72
N VAL A 80 -25.38 9.80 -3.94
CA VAL A 80 -24.32 9.80 -4.95
C VAL A 80 -23.79 11.21 -5.23
N ARG A 81 -24.69 12.19 -5.32
CA ARG A 81 -24.28 13.59 -5.52
C ARG A 81 -23.57 14.18 -4.31
N ALA A 82 -23.94 13.75 -3.10
CA ALA A 82 -23.27 14.17 -1.87
C ALA A 82 -21.84 13.59 -1.83
N ILE A 83 -21.68 12.30 -2.13
CA ILE A 83 -20.39 11.62 -2.25
C ILE A 83 -19.50 12.32 -3.29
N SER A 84 -20.04 12.49 -4.51
CA SER A 84 -19.29 13.12 -5.62
C SER A 84 -18.85 14.56 -5.30
N ARG A 85 -19.73 15.35 -4.68
CA ARG A 85 -19.39 16.73 -4.30
C ARG A 85 -18.32 16.75 -3.21
N LYS A 86 -18.44 15.88 -2.20
CA LYS A 86 -17.44 15.80 -1.13
C LYS A 86 -16.08 15.40 -1.70
N LEU A 87 -16.01 14.35 -2.53
CA LEU A 87 -14.77 13.94 -3.20
C LEU A 87 -14.13 15.05 -4.04
N ALA A 88 -14.95 15.84 -4.75
CA ALA A 88 -14.46 16.96 -5.56
C ALA A 88 -13.87 18.12 -4.73
N THR A 89 -14.18 18.21 -3.45
CA THR A 89 -13.69 19.26 -2.54
C THR A 89 -12.57 18.83 -1.64
N ILE A 90 -12.31 17.51 -1.51
CA ILE A 90 -11.21 16.97 -0.68
C ILE A 90 -9.87 17.37 -1.30
N ARG A 91 -9.04 18.04 -0.52
CA ARG A 91 -7.65 18.37 -0.86
C ARG A 91 -6.71 17.35 -0.22
N PRO A 92 -5.47 17.20 -0.70
CA PRO A 92 -4.47 16.36 -0.04
C PRO A 92 -4.25 16.67 1.44
N SER A 93 -4.44 17.95 1.84
CA SER A 93 -4.40 18.39 3.25
C SER A 93 -5.59 17.90 4.08
N ASP A 94 -6.71 17.59 3.45
CA ASP A 94 -8.00 17.35 4.10
C ASP A 94 -8.47 15.89 3.96
N LEU A 95 -7.57 14.97 3.60
CA LEU A 95 -7.85 13.53 3.43
C LEU A 95 -8.35 12.84 4.70
N GLY A 96 -8.25 13.49 5.87
CA GLY A 96 -8.88 13.05 7.11
C GLY A 96 -10.41 13.18 7.10
N GLU A 97 -10.98 13.99 6.20
CA GLU A 97 -12.42 14.12 6.05
C GLU A 97 -13.05 12.86 5.45
N ARG A 98 -14.28 12.56 5.84
CA ARG A 98 -15.02 11.38 5.38
C ARG A 98 -16.26 11.77 4.59
N VAL A 99 -16.62 10.92 3.67
CA VAL A 99 -17.88 11.01 2.95
C VAL A 99 -19.02 10.60 3.91
N PRO A 100 -20.13 11.36 3.95
CA PRO A 100 -21.26 11.04 4.82
C PRO A 100 -21.89 9.70 4.44
N LEU A 101 -22.14 8.84 5.43
CA LEU A 101 -22.80 7.57 5.24
C LEU A 101 -24.32 7.78 5.12
N PRO A 102 -24.98 7.22 4.08
CA PRO A 102 -26.43 7.20 3.99
C PRO A 102 -27.08 6.47 5.18
N SER A 103 -28.28 6.91 5.57
CA SER A 103 -29.02 6.33 6.71
C SER A 103 -29.62 4.96 6.42
N HIS A 104 -29.79 4.60 5.16
CA HIS A 104 -30.35 3.32 4.72
C HIS A 104 -29.20 2.35 4.41
N ASP A 105 -29.43 1.10 4.70
CA ASP A 105 -28.48 0.01 4.42
C ASP A 105 -28.74 -0.49 2.99
N ASP A 106 -28.17 0.20 2.04
CA ASP A 106 -28.31 -0.03 0.61
C ASP A 106 -26.93 0.05 -0.10
N GLU A 107 -26.90 -0.15 -1.39
CA GLU A 107 -25.69 -0.13 -2.23
C GLU A 107 -24.94 1.21 -2.13
N PHE A 108 -25.63 2.30 -1.79
CA PHE A 108 -25.01 3.61 -1.61
C PHE A 108 -24.23 3.72 -0.30
N LYS A 109 -24.66 3.00 0.75
CA LYS A 109 -23.90 2.91 2.01
C LYS A 109 -22.62 2.10 1.80
N GLU A 110 -22.71 0.98 1.07
CA GLU A 110 -21.55 0.17 0.72
C GLU A 110 -20.53 0.98 -0.11
N LEU A 111 -21.01 1.73 -1.12
CA LEU A 111 -20.16 2.63 -1.90
C LEU A 111 -19.49 3.71 -1.05
N ALA A 112 -20.23 4.32 -0.11
CA ALA A 112 -19.68 5.33 0.79
C ALA A 112 -18.62 4.72 1.74
N GLN A 113 -18.84 3.50 2.24
CA GLN A 113 -17.88 2.77 3.07
C GLN A 113 -16.60 2.43 2.29
N ALA A 114 -16.72 1.87 1.09
CA ALA A 114 -15.58 1.56 0.22
C ALA A 114 -14.77 2.82 -0.12
N THR A 115 -15.47 3.93 -0.39
CA THR A 115 -14.87 5.24 -0.62
C THR A 115 -14.08 5.72 0.60
N ASN A 116 -14.67 5.63 1.81
CA ASN A 116 -14.02 6.02 3.04
C ASN A 116 -12.79 5.16 3.35
N GLN A 117 -12.85 3.86 3.11
CA GLN A 117 -11.68 2.97 3.23
C GLN A 117 -10.55 3.36 2.28
N THR A 118 -10.88 3.72 1.04
CA THR A 118 -9.89 4.18 0.07
C THR A 118 -9.25 5.50 0.49
N LEU A 119 -10.05 6.45 0.99
CA LEU A 119 -9.55 7.71 1.54
C LEU A 119 -8.65 7.49 2.75
N GLU A 120 -9.00 6.54 3.61
CA GLU A 120 -8.20 6.19 4.80
C GLU A 120 -6.84 5.63 4.41
N ARG A 121 -6.79 4.71 3.44
CA ARG A 121 -5.53 4.18 2.90
C ARG A 121 -4.68 5.28 2.26
N ALA A 122 -5.29 6.16 1.46
CA ALA A 122 -4.59 7.29 0.85
C ALA A 122 -4.06 8.27 1.91
N HIS A 123 -4.86 8.57 2.94
CA HIS A 123 -4.44 9.43 4.04
C HIS A 123 -3.26 8.83 4.80
N ALA A 124 -3.33 7.55 5.17
CA ALA A 124 -2.25 6.84 5.86
C ALA A 124 -0.95 6.84 5.02
N ALA A 125 -1.05 6.61 3.70
CA ALA A 125 0.10 6.63 2.80
C ALA A 125 0.76 8.02 2.74
N ILE A 126 -0.02 9.10 2.60
CA ILE A 126 0.51 10.48 2.57
C ILE A 126 1.12 10.87 3.92
N GLN A 127 0.48 10.53 5.04
CA GLN A 127 1.04 10.78 6.37
C GLN A 127 2.35 10.01 6.58
N GLY A 128 2.42 8.77 6.09
CA GLY A 128 3.67 7.99 6.07
C GLY A 128 4.77 8.68 5.28
N GLN A 129 4.45 9.19 4.09
CA GLN A 129 5.42 9.87 3.23
C GLN A 129 5.91 11.21 3.82
N LEU A 130 5.02 11.97 4.48
CA LEU A 130 5.42 13.22 5.17
C LEU A 130 6.32 12.95 6.37
N ARG A 131 6.02 11.92 7.17
CA ARG A 131 6.91 11.48 8.26
C ARG A 131 8.26 11.04 7.73
N PHE A 132 8.27 10.18 6.70
CA PHE A 132 9.49 9.75 6.03
C PHE A 132 10.37 10.92 5.57
N ALA A 133 9.79 11.92 4.88
CA ALA A 133 10.53 13.10 4.44
C ALA A 133 11.10 13.92 5.60
N SER A 134 10.33 14.08 6.68
CA SER A 134 10.75 14.81 7.89
C SER A 134 11.90 14.10 8.61
N GLU A 135 11.76 12.79 8.84
CA GLU A 135 12.75 11.96 9.53
C GLU A 135 14.04 11.84 8.72
N THR A 136 13.92 11.63 7.40
CA THR A 136 15.05 11.65 6.46
C THR A 136 15.82 12.97 6.54
N SER A 137 15.10 14.09 6.53
CA SER A 137 15.73 15.42 6.60
C SER A 137 16.48 15.63 7.91
N HIS A 138 15.94 15.12 9.02
CA HIS A 138 16.56 15.17 10.33
C HIS A 138 17.83 14.31 10.37
N ASP A 139 17.76 13.07 9.88
CA ASP A 139 18.86 12.11 9.93
C ASP A 139 19.99 12.43 8.94
N LEU A 140 19.72 13.14 7.86
CA LEU A 140 20.75 13.72 7.00
C LEU A 140 21.41 14.96 7.62
N ARG A 141 20.64 15.79 8.34
CA ARG A 141 21.18 17.01 8.96
C ARG A 141 22.14 16.74 10.10
N ASN A 142 21.88 15.68 10.88
CA ASN A 142 22.70 15.35 12.06
C ASN A 142 24.16 15.06 11.71
N PRO A 143 24.51 14.13 10.79
CA PRO A 143 25.91 13.87 10.44
C PRO A 143 26.56 15.08 9.77
N LEU A 144 25.81 15.87 8.97
CA LEU A 144 26.32 17.10 8.39
C LEU A 144 26.69 18.16 9.46
N ALA A 145 25.83 18.31 10.47
CA ALA A 145 26.12 19.21 11.59
C ALA A 145 27.34 18.72 12.42
N ALA A 146 27.44 17.42 12.68
CA ALA A 146 28.59 16.84 13.37
C ALA A 146 29.89 17.05 12.59
N MET A 147 29.91 16.76 11.29
CA MET A 147 31.08 17.02 10.44
C MET A 147 31.49 18.49 10.44
N ARG A 148 30.50 19.38 10.37
CA ARG A 148 30.76 20.83 10.42
C ARG A 148 31.40 21.24 11.74
N THR A 149 30.88 20.78 12.88
CA THR A 149 31.44 21.08 14.21
C THR A 149 32.87 20.54 14.33
N GLU A 150 33.14 19.30 13.90
CA GLU A 150 34.47 18.73 13.90
C GLU A 150 35.49 19.52 13.05
N ILE A 151 35.06 20.04 11.90
CA ILE A 151 35.87 20.89 11.03
C ILE A 151 36.12 22.24 11.74
N GLU A 152 35.10 22.86 12.32
CA GLU A 152 35.18 24.14 13.02
C GLU A 152 36.13 24.02 14.24
N ASP A 153 36.02 22.94 15.03
CA ASP A 153 36.89 22.63 16.16
C ASP A 153 38.36 22.41 15.73
N ALA A 154 38.57 21.64 14.65
CA ALA A 154 39.89 21.40 14.11
C ALA A 154 40.56 22.68 13.61
N LEU A 155 39.81 23.58 12.98
CA LEU A 155 40.33 24.88 12.54
C LEU A 155 40.66 25.81 13.69
N MET A 156 39.96 25.71 14.83
CA MET A 156 40.25 26.50 16.03
C MET A 156 41.44 25.97 16.84
N GLY A 157 41.66 24.62 16.78
CA GLY A 157 42.75 23.96 17.51
C GLY A 157 44.17 24.23 16.98
N GLY A 158 44.28 24.76 15.77
CA GLY A 158 45.54 25.18 15.14
C GLY A 158 46.57 24.05 15.03
N GLU A 159 47.81 24.29 15.48
CA GLU A 159 48.92 23.31 15.39
C GLU A 159 48.76 22.08 16.32
N GLU A 160 47.91 22.14 17.35
CA GLU A 160 47.67 21.04 18.28
C GLU A 160 46.60 20.04 17.75
N THR A 161 46.01 20.30 16.59
CA THR A 161 44.97 19.46 16.04
C THR A 161 45.55 18.16 15.45
N ASP A 162 45.04 17.00 15.93
CA ASP A 162 45.30 15.71 15.28
C ASP A 162 44.42 15.57 14.01
N TRP A 163 44.97 16.07 12.91
CA TRP A 163 44.30 16.01 11.59
C TRP A 163 44.01 14.59 11.12
N THR A 164 44.80 13.60 11.52
CA THR A 164 44.59 12.19 11.15
C THR A 164 43.33 11.64 11.82
N GLN A 165 43.20 11.94 13.13
CA GLN A 165 41.99 11.55 13.90
C GLN A 165 40.76 12.27 13.42
N THR A 166 40.85 13.57 13.12
CA THR A 166 39.72 14.38 12.58
C THR A 166 39.29 13.85 11.23
N ALA A 167 40.24 13.60 10.32
CA ALA A 167 39.93 13.04 9.01
C ALA A 167 39.26 11.65 9.10
N GLY A 168 39.71 10.81 10.06
CA GLY A 168 39.06 9.51 10.32
C GLY A 168 37.60 9.65 10.72
N ARG A 169 37.28 10.56 11.65
CA ARG A 169 35.90 10.81 12.11
C ARG A 169 35.02 11.41 11.00
N LEU A 170 35.58 12.30 10.19
CA LEU A 170 34.89 12.85 9.04
C LEU A 170 34.58 11.77 8.01
N LEU A 171 35.55 10.86 7.75
CA LEU A 171 35.33 9.74 6.83
C LEU A 171 34.21 8.81 7.30
N GLU A 172 34.21 8.45 8.60
CA GLU A 172 33.12 7.65 9.19
C GLU A 172 31.76 8.33 9.02
N SER A 173 31.70 9.66 9.19
CA SER A 173 30.46 10.43 9.01
C SER A 173 30.00 10.46 7.56
N VAL A 174 30.94 10.55 6.60
CA VAL A 174 30.65 10.45 5.15
C VAL A 174 30.15 9.06 4.78
N GLU A 175 30.80 8.00 5.24
CA GLU A 175 30.40 6.61 5.00
C GLU A 175 28.99 6.33 5.53
N ARG A 176 28.68 6.85 6.74
CA ARG A 176 27.33 6.77 7.31
C ARG A 176 26.30 7.47 6.42
N LEU A 177 26.62 8.65 5.92
CA LEU A 177 25.73 9.43 5.04
C LEU A 177 25.50 8.72 3.71
N GLN A 178 26.56 8.12 3.14
CA GLN A 178 26.45 7.29 1.94
C GLN A 178 25.53 6.07 2.16
N GLY A 179 25.64 5.40 3.31
CA GLY A 179 24.75 4.31 3.72
C GLY A 179 23.29 4.75 3.77
N LEU A 180 23.00 5.90 4.42
CA LEU A 180 21.66 6.48 4.47
C LEU A 180 21.10 6.77 3.08
N VAL A 181 21.86 7.40 2.20
CA VAL A 181 21.43 7.69 0.83
C VAL A 181 21.11 6.40 0.06
N THR A 182 21.96 5.39 0.22
CA THR A 182 21.75 4.07 -0.42
C THR A 182 20.48 3.39 0.09
N ASP A 183 20.22 3.46 1.40
CA ASP A 183 18.98 2.92 2.01
C ASP A 183 17.73 3.66 1.50
N LEU A 184 17.79 4.99 1.36
CA LEU A 184 16.70 5.81 0.84
C LEU A 184 16.39 5.49 -0.63
N LEU A 185 17.41 5.31 -1.46
CA LEU A 185 17.23 4.92 -2.86
C LEU A 185 16.60 3.54 -2.97
N GLU A 186 16.99 2.59 -2.10
CA GLU A 186 16.40 1.27 -2.07
C GLU A 186 14.92 1.31 -1.67
N ILE A 187 14.58 2.03 -0.59
CA ILE A 187 13.17 2.23 -0.20
C ILE A 187 12.37 2.83 -1.35
N SER A 188 12.91 3.83 -2.04
CA SER A 188 12.24 4.46 -3.18
C SER A 188 12.01 3.47 -4.33
N ARG A 189 12.97 2.57 -4.58
CA ARG A 189 12.86 1.51 -5.60
C ARG A 189 11.79 0.49 -5.22
N LEU A 190 11.80 0.02 -3.97
CA LEU A 190 10.84 -0.92 -3.43
C LEU A 190 9.41 -0.32 -3.42
N ASP A 191 9.25 0.93 -2.96
CA ASP A 191 7.96 1.64 -2.97
C ASP A 191 7.41 1.87 -4.39
N ALA A 192 8.28 2.01 -5.39
CA ALA A 192 7.90 2.11 -6.80
C ALA A 192 7.51 0.76 -7.42
N GLY A 193 7.65 -0.36 -6.70
CA GLY A 193 7.37 -1.70 -7.21
C GLY A 193 8.27 -2.10 -8.38
N VAL A 194 9.49 -1.55 -8.44
CA VAL A 194 10.47 -1.92 -9.47
C VAL A 194 11.03 -3.29 -9.13
N ILE A 195 10.38 -4.31 -9.66
CA ILE A 195 10.78 -5.71 -9.50
C ILE A 195 12.00 -5.98 -10.39
N GLY A 196 13.10 -6.43 -9.79
CA GLY A 196 14.27 -6.88 -10.52
C GLY A 196 14.06 -8.25 -11.18
N HIS A 197 15.09 -8.73 -11.88
CA HIS A 197 15.03 -10.06 -12.49
C HIS A 197 15.06 -11.14 -11.42
N HIS A 198 14.03 -11.99 -11.40
CA HIS A 198 13.92 -13.10 -10.45
C HIS A 198 14.44 -14.38 -11.09
N ASP A 199 15.35 -15.04 -10.40
CA ASP A 199 15.94 -16.30 -10.79
C ASP A 199 15.73 -17.38 -9.72
N LEU A 200 15.90 -18.63 -10.11
CA LEU A 200 15.96 -19.75 -9.17
C LEU A 200 17.36 -19.79 -8.54
N LEU A 201 17.47 -19.40 -7.28
CA LEU A 201 18.72 -19.24 -6.56
C LEU A 201 18.87 -20.29 -5.44
N ASN A 202 20.08 -20.79 -5.25
CA ASN A 202 20.42 -21.56 -4.07
C ASN A 202 20.78 -20.61 -2.91
N LEU A 203 19.87 -20.49 -1.94
CA LEU A 203 19.99 -19.55 -0.82
C LEU A 203 21.23 -19.85 0.04
N ALA A 204 21.56 -21.12 0.27
CA ALA A 204 22.74 -21.50 1.05
C ALA A 204 24.04 -21.08 0.36
N VAL A 205 24.13 -21.24 -0.97
CA VAL A 205 25.31 -20.82 -1.76
C VAL A 205 25.44 -19.31 -1.77
N LEU A 206 24.31 -18.59 -1.93
CA LEU A 206 24.32 -17.14 -1.89
C LEU A 206 24.81 -16.62 -0.54
N VAL A 207 24.19 -17.11 0.54
CA VAL A 207 24.53 -16.68 1.91
C VAL A 207 25.98 -17.03 2.28
N ASP A 208 26.46 -18.21 1.91
CA ASP A 208 27.82 -18.63 2.19
C ASP A 208 28.84 -17.75 1.47
N GLY A 209 28.62 -17.48 0.19
CA GLY A 209 29.47 -16.61 -0.60
C GLY A 209 29.57 -15.18 -0.06
N GLU A 210 28.44 -14.61 0.36
CA GLU A 210 28.41 -13.25 0.97
C GLU A 210 29.17 -13.23 2.33
N LEU A 211 28.99 -14.27 3.14
CA LEU A 211 29.67 -14.36 4.44
C LEU A 211 31.18 -14.61 4.32
N ASP A 212 31.65 -15.19 3.22
CA ASP A 212 33.10 -15.38 2.96
C ASP A 212 33.82 -14.05 2.71
N HIS A 213 33.15 -13.09 2.12
CA HIS A 213 33.70 -11.76 1.82
C HIS A 213 33.52 -10.77 2.99
N ARG A 214 32.75 -11.15 4.03
CA ARG A 214 32.42 -10.26 5.14
C ARG A 214 33.49 -10.35 6.25
N GLN A 215 34.07 -9.20 6.60
CA GLN A 215 34.92 -9.06 7.79
C GLN A 215 34.05 -8.80 9.01
N SER A 216 33.70 -9.84 9.75
CA SER A 216 32.91 -9.71 10.97
C SER A 216 33.80 -9.50 12.23
N LYS A 217 33.35 -8.61 13.12
CA LYS A 217 33.99 -8.35 14.42
C LYS A 217 33.64 -9.40 15.47
N VAL A 218 32.63 -10.22 15.22
CA VAL A 218 32.12 -11.27 16.11
C VAL A 218 32.22 -12.63 15.44
N ARG A 219 32.15 -13.69 16.23
CA ARG A 219 32.17 -15.06 15.70
C ARG A 219 30.93 -15.37 14.91
N VAL A 220 31.06 -15.70 13.64
CA VAL A 220 29.93 -16.14 12.79
C VAL A 220 29.90 -17.65 12.72
N VAL A 221 28.78 -18.26 13.14
CA VAL A 221 28.52 -19.70 13.08
C VAL A 221 27.54 -19.96 11.94
N ARG A 222 27.94 -20.79 10.99
CA ARG A 222 27.15 -21.13 9.78
C ARG A 222 26.52 -22.51 9.94
N ARG A 223 25.23 -22.63 9.62
CA ARG A 223 24.49 -23.90 9.54
C ARG A 223 23.63 -23.91 8.28
N PHE A 224 24.11 -24.58 7.25
CA PHE A 224 23.45 -24.58 5.95
C PHE A 224 23.06 -25.99 5.53
N SER A 225 21.80 -26.15 5.13
CA SER A 225 21.31 -27.32 4.44
C SER A 225 21.53 -27.17 2.93
N SER A 226 21.88 -28.26 2.26
CA SER A 226 22.06 -28.25 0.82
C SER A 226 20.72 -28.14 0.08
N GLY A 227 20.73 -27.49 -1.10
CA GLY A 227 19.59 -27.50 -2.03
C GLY A 227 18.42 -26.60 -1.59
N VAL A 228 18.63 -25.63 -0.72
CA VAL A 228 17.60 -24.68 -0.32
C VAL A 228 17.41 -23.66 -1.44
N MET A 229 16.40 -23.89 -2.29
CA MET A 229 16.11 -23.07 -3.46
C MET A 229 15.05 -22.03 -3.14
N VAL A 230 15.25 -20.81 -3.63
CA VAL A 230 14.30 -19.68 -3.59
C VAL A 230 14.17 -19.07 -4.98
N TYR A 231 13.01 -18.54 -5.31
CA TYR A 231 12.81 -17.76 -6.53
C TYR A 231 12.87 -16.28 -6.14
N GLY A 232 13.87 -15.56 -6.65
CA GLY A 232 14.06 -14.18 -6.23
C GLY A 232 15.19 -13.43 -6.93
N GLU A 233 15.30 -12.16 -6.62
CA GLU A 233 16.37 -11.28 -7.10
C GLU A 233 17.62 -11.44 -6.21
N ARG A 234 18.76 -11.77 -6.81
CA ARG A 234 20.03 -11.96 -6.09
C ARG A 234 20.41 -10.73 -5.26
N VAL A 235 20.29 -9.52 -5.85
CA VAL A 235 20.69 -8.26 -5.19
C VAL A 235 19.81 -8.01 -3.96
N GLY A 236 18.50 -8.21 -4.08
CA GLY A 236 17.56 -8.07 -2.96
C GLY A 236 17.87 -9.05 -1.82
N LEU A 237 18.08 -10.35 -2.13
CA LEU A 237 18.38 -11.37 -1.12
C LEU A 237 19.75 -11.12 -0.44
N THR A 238 20.76 -10.66 -1.19
CA THR A 238 22.05 -10.23 -0.62
C THR A 238 21.86 -9.06 0.35
N ARG A 239 21.04 -8.07 -0.03
CA ARG A 239 20.75 -6.90 0.81
C ARG A 239 19.97 -7.29 2.07
N LEU A 240 19.00 -8.19 1.96
CA LEU A 240 18.32 -8.78 3.13
C LEU A 240 19.33 -9.35 4.13
N LEU A 241 20.25 -10.21 3.64
CA LEU A 241 21.28 -10.79 4.49
C LEU A 241 22.14 -9.71 5.15
N HIS A 242 22.63 -8.72 4.40
CA HIS A 242 23.46 -7.65 4.94
C HIS A 242 22.74 -6.86 6.03
N ASN A 243 21.49 -6.48 5.82
CA ASN A 243 20.69 -5.76 6.82
C ASN A 243 20.50 -6.56 8.11
N LEU A 244 20.25 -7.87 8.00
CA LEU A 244 20.12 -8.75 9.16
C LEU A 244 21.47 -8.95 9.88
N MET A 245 22.56 -9.11 9.13
CA MET A 245 23.89 -9.27 9.68
C MET A 245 24.40 -8.01 10.36
N ASP A 246 24.22 -6.83 9.75
CA ASP A 246 24.60 -5.54 10.33
C ASP A 246 23.85 -5.30 11.65
N ASN A 247 22.57 -5.65 11.70
CA ASN A 247 21.78 -5.59 12.92
C ASN A 247 22.30 -6.57 13.99
N ALA A 248 22.52 -7.82 13.61
CA ALA A 248 23.00 -8.86 14.51
C ALA A 248 24.39 -8.54 15.06
N GLU A 249 25.36 -8.13 14.25
CA GLU A 249 26.73 -7.76 14.68
C GLU A 249 26.77 -6.54 15.60
N ARG A 250 25.83 -5.60 15.42
CA ARG A 250 25.71 -4.42 16.28
C ARG A 250 25.23 -4.78 17.68
N HIS A 251 24.36 -5.76 17.79
CA HIS A 251 23.74 -6.12 19.07
C HIS A 251 24.33 -7.35 19.72
N ALA A 252 25.07 -8.19 19.00
CA ALA A 252 25.74 -9.38 19.53
C ALA A 252 26.75 -9.03 20.61
N HIS A 253 26.85 -9.89 21.63
CA HIS A 253 27.95 -9.84 22.61
C HIS A 253 29.21 -10.52 22.08
N SER A 254 29.08 -11.69 21.45
CA SER A 254 30.22 -12.48 21.00
C SER A 254 29.96 -13.30 19.72
N MET A 255 28.70 -13.63 19.38
CA MET A 255 28.39 -14.60 18.35
C MET A 255 27.13 -14.22 17.56
N VAL A 256 27.20 -14.43 16.24
CA VAL A 256 26.06 -14.46 15.33
C VAL A 256 25.99 -15.85 14.70
N LYS A 257 24.79 -16.45 14.66
CA LYS A 257 24.54 -17.73 14.00
C LYS A 257 23.63 -17.50 12.80
N VAL A 258 24.07 -17.94 11.63
CA VAL A 258 23.28 -17.89 10.38
C VAL A 258 22.90 -19.31 10.01
N THR A 259 21.59 -19.55 9.84
CA THR A 259 21.03 -20.85 9.46
C THR A 259 20.25 -20.73 8.15
N VAL A 260 20.52 -21.63 7.21
CA VAL A 260 19.72 -21.77 5.97
C VAL A 260 19.24 -23.20 5.91
N GLU A 261 17.93 -23.40 5.93
CA GLU A 261 17.34 -24.74 5.96
C GLU A 261 15.95 -24.78 5.32
N HIS A 262 15.42 -25.97 5.10
CA HIS A 262 14.00 -26.19 4.81
C HIS A 262 13.24 -26.42 6.12
N ARG A 263 12.12 -25.70 6.30
CA ARG A 263 11.11 -25.98 7.35
C ARG A 263 9.75 -26.18 6.68
N GLY A 264 9.35 -27.44 6.51
CA GLY A 264 8.15 -27.80 5.74
C GLY A 264 8.27 -27.33 4.28
N ASP A 265 7.30 -26.56 3.82
CA ASP A 265 7.25 -26.01 2.46
C ASP A 265 7.93 -24.64 2.31
N ALA A 266 8.72 -24.22 3.29
CA ALA A 266 9.42 -22.96 3.26
C ALA A 266 10.95 -23.12 3.23
N ALA A 267 11.62 -22.28 2.44
CA ALA A 267 13.04 -22.01 2.58
C ALA A 267 13.21 -20.94 3.68
N VAL A 268 14.10 -21.18 4.62
CA VAL A 268 14.29 -20.33 5.80
C VAL A 268 15.71 -19.80 5.86
N LEU A 269 15.83 -18.48 6.01
CA LEU A 269 17.04 -17.81 6.44
C LEU A 269 16.82 -17.32 7.86
N GLU A 270 17.63 -17.79 8.80
CA GLU A 270 17.61 -17.38 10.21
C GLU A 270 18.92 -16.71 10.57
N VAL A 271 18.84 -15.51 11.16
CA VAL A 271 19.99 -14.81 11.76
C VAL A 271 19.70 -14.62 13.24
N TYR A 272 20.54 -15.21 14.07
CA TYR A 272 20.46 -15.16 15.52
C TYR A 272 21.71 -14.49 16.08
N ASP A 273 21.54 -13.59 17.04
CA ASP A 273 22.60 -13.00 17.84
C ASP A 273 22.45 -13.37 19.32
N ASP A 274 23.55 -13.30 20.08
CA ASP A 274 23.59 -13.55 21.52
C ASP A 274 23.47 -12.26 22.35
N GLY A 275 22.85 -11.22 21.82
CA GLY A 275 22.66 -9.91 22.43
C GLY A 275 21.51 -9.84 23.43
N SER A 276 21.01 -8.62 23.69
CA SER A 276 19.91 -8.37 24.63
C SER A 276 18.53 -8.87 24.15
N GLY A 277 18.41 -9.19 22.86
CA GLY A 277 17.13 -9.63 22.26
C GLY A 277 16.15 -8.48 21.99
N VAL A 278 14.93 -8.87 21.59
CA VAL A 278 13.84 -7.93 21.29
C VAL A 278 12.60 -8.29 22.14
N PRO A 279 12.13 -7.38 23.00
CA PRO A 279 10.93 -7.58 23.80
C PRO A 279 9.72 -7.90 22.92
N PRO A 280 8.79 -8.79 23.33
CA PRO A 280 7.65 -9.20 22.51
C PRO A 280 6.80 -8.05 21.99
N GLU A 281 6.57 -7.02 22.81
CA GLU A 281 5.80 -5.82 22.49
C GLU A 281 6.46 -4.93 21.44
N GLN A 282 7.75 -5.10 21.20
CA GLN A 282 8.53 -4.27 20.27
C GLN A 282 8.83 -5.00 18.94
N ARG A 283 8.52 -6.30 18.83
CA ARG A 283 8.89 -7.13 17.67
C ARG A 283 8.29 -6.67 16.35
N GLU A 284 7.11 -6.06 16.36
CA GLU A 284 6.52 -5.46 15.17
C GLU A 284 7.04 -4.05 14.91
N VAL A 285 7.21 -3.28 15.97
CA VAL A 285 7.60 -1.86 15.90
C VAL A 285 9.02 -1.67 15.34
N ILE A 286 9.94 -2.62 15.57
CA ILE A 286 11.31 -2.54 15.02
C ILE A 286 11.39 -2.61 13.49
N PHE A 287 10.32 -3.04 12.82
CA PHE A 287 10.21 -3.04 11.36
C PHE A 287 9.59 -1.77 10.80
N GLU A 288 9.17 -0.83 11.66
CA GLU A 288 8.74 0.49 11.21
C GLU A 288 9.95 1.35 10.84
N ARG A 289 9.82 2.15 9.79
CA ARG A 289 10.90 3.02 9.28
C ARG A 289 11.36 4.00 10.36
N PHE A 290 12.68 4.21 10.51
CA PHE A 290 13.33 5.09 11.48
C PHE A 290 13.10 4.72 12.96
N THR A 291 12.56 3.56 13.22
CA THR A 291 12.36 3.09 14.59
C THR A 291 13.66 2.61 15.17
N ARG A 292 14.00 3.18 16.35
CA ARG A 292 15.15 2.77 17.20
C ARG A 292 14.68 2.62 18.62
N LEU A 293 14.97 1.49 19.23
CA LEU A 293 14.64 1.25 20.63
C LEU A 293 15.40 2.23 21.53
N GLN A 294 14.75 2.69 22.62
CA GLN A 294 15.32 3.72 23.50
C GLN A 294 16.68 3.32 24.10
N GLU A 295 16.86 2.05 24.43
CA GLU A 295 18.12 1.52 24.94
C GLU A 295 19.26 1.53 23.89
N ALA A 296 18.91 1.32 22.61
CA ALA A 296 19.84 1.41 21.50
C ALA A 296 20.23 2.86 21.17
N ARG A 297 19.33 3.82 21.41
CA ARG A 297 19.63 5.26 21.22
C ARG A 297 20.74 5.77 22.16
N ALA A 298 20.83 5.21 23.36
CA ALA A 298 21.80 5.66 24.36
C ALA A 298 23.22 5.07 24.18
N LYS A 299 23.31 3.90 23.52
CA LYS A 299 24.57 3.15 23.36
C LYS A 299 25.18 3.24 21.96
N ASP A 300 24.38 3.52 20.93
CA ASP A 300 24.83 3.38 19.55
C ASP A 300 24.38 4.57 18.68
N SER A 301 25.37 5.32 18.21
CA SER A 301 25.15 6.41 17.24
C SER A 301 25.03 5.92 15.78
N GLY A 302 25.16 4.61 15.51
CA GLY A 302 25.45 4.07 14.17
C GLY A 302 24.28 3.60 13.31
N GLY A 303 23.10 3.30 13.86
CA GLY A 303 21.99 2.72 13.07
C GLY A 303 21.08 3.74 12.40
N THR A 304 20.73 3.52 11.13
CA THR A 304 19.78 4.36 10.35
C THR A 304 18.32 4.13 10.72
N GLY A 305 17.99 2.98 11.33
CA GLY A 305 16.60 2.55 11.55
C GLY A 305 15.88 2.15 10.27
N LEU A 306 16.60 2.00 9.14
CA LEU A 306 16.04 1.62 7.83
C LEU A 306 16.35 0.16 7.45
N GLY A 307 17.40 -0.44 7.98
CA GLY A 307 17.83 -1.78 7.58
C GLY A 307 16.78 -2.87 7.80
N LEU A 308 16.15 -2.96 8.98
CA LEU A 308 15.11 -3.95 9.26
C LEU A 308 13.80 -3.73 8.44
N PRO A 309 13.29 -2.51 8.29
CA PRO A 309 12.22 -2.20 7.34
C PRO A 309 12.51 -2.65 5.91
N ILE A 310 13.71 -2.36 5.39
CA ILE A 310 14.16 -2.80 4.06
C ILE A 310 14.21 -4.33 3.98
N ALA A 311 14.78 -4.99 4.99
CA ALA A 311 14.84 -6.45 5.07
C ALA A 311 13.44 -7.09 5.01
N ARG A 312 12.46 -6.52 5.74
CA ARG A 312 11.07 -6.99 5.72
C ARG A 312 10.42 -6.79 4.34
N GLN A 313 10.56 -5.60 3.78
CA GLN A 313 9.98 -5.28 2.48
C GLN A 313 10.55 -6.16 1.35
N ILE A 314 11.88 -6.37 1.33
CA ILE A 314 12.51 -7.32 0.40
C ILE A 314 11.92 -8.72 0.57
N THR A 315 11.75 -9.19 1.80
CA THR A 315 11.20 -10.52 2.06
C THR A 315 9.77 -10.63 1.55
N GLU A 316 8.94 -9.61 1.77
CA GLU A 316 7.55 -9.53 1.29
C GLU A 316 7.45 -9.50 -0.24
N GLU A 317 8.34 -8.77 -0.93
CA GLU A 317 8.41 -8.74 -2.40
C GLU A 317 8.77 -10.11 -3.01
N HIS A 318 9.49 -10.93 -2.25
CA HIS A 318 9.77 -12.33 -2.59
C HIS A 318 8.66 -13.30 -2.15
N GLY A 319 7.49 -12.79 -1.77
CA GLY A 319 6.34 -13.58 -1.30
C GLY A 319 6.56 -14.26 0.05
N GLY A 320 7.56 -13.81 0.79
CA GLY A 320 7.95 -14.34 2.08
C GLY A 320 7.46 -13.53 3.28
N THR A 321 7.92 -13.92 4.47
CA THR A 321 7.65 -13.22 5.74
C THR A 321 8.92 -13.12 6.58
N LEU A 322 9.17 -11.95 7.19
CA LEU A 322 10.27 -11.74 8.15
C LEU A 322 9.68 -11.41 9.53
N VAL A 323 10.07 -12.20 10.52
CA VAL A 323 9.59 -12.04 11.90
C VAL A 323 10.74 -12.22 12.91
N VAL A 324 10.51 -11.73 14.13
CA VAL A 324 11.34 -12.06 15.30
C VAL A 324 10.68 -13.19 16.07
N GLU A 325 11.36 -14.33 16.19
CA GLU A 325 10.87 -15.47 16.96
C GLU A 325 11.41 -15.47 18.39
N ASP A 326 10.75 -16.26 19.25
CA ASP A 326 11.22 -16.46 20.63
C ASP A 326 12.61 -17.08 20.64
N SER A 327 13.44 -16.55 21.53
CA SER A 327 14.80 -17.00 21.77
C SER A 327 15.07 -17.03 23.27
N PRO A 328 15.81 -18.02 23.79
CA PRO A 328 16.20 -18.05 25.20
C PRO A 328 17.15 -16.92 25.57
N SER A 329 17.88 -16.38 24.62
CA SER A 329 18.79 -15.23 24.73
C SER A 329 18.96 -14.60 23.36
N GLY A 330 19.20 -13.28 23.30
CA GLY A 330 19.44 -12.57 22.06
C GLY A 330 18.24 -12.46 21.11
N ALA A 331 18.44 -11.90 19.93
CA ALA A 331 17.40 -11.76 18.92
C ALA A 331 17.50 -12.85 17.83
N ARG A 332 16.35 -13.29 17.35
CA ARG A 332 16.22 -14.35 16.34
C ARG A 332 15.33 -13.88 15.22
N PHE A 333 15.94 -13.41 14.14
CA PHE A 333 15.27 -12.98 12.93
C PHE A 333 15.09 -14.15 11.98
N VAL A 334 13.87 -14.38 11.49
CA VAL A 334 13.53 -15.53 10.66
C VAL A 334 12.80 -15.05 9.42
N ALA A 335 13.48 -15.12 8.26
CA ALA A 335 12.88 -14.91 6.95
C ALA A 335 12.45 -16.25 6.37
N ARG A 336 11.18 -16.36 5.93
CA ARG A 336 10.61 -17.53 5.28
C ARG A 336 10.20 -17.18 3.87
N PHE A 337 10.58 -18.00 2.91
CA PHE A 337 10.22 -17.88 1.51
C PHE A 337 9.43 -19.09 1.04
N PRO A 338 8.43 -18.92 0.16
CA PRO A 338 7.73 -20.05 -0.43
C PRO A 338 8.69 -20.90 -1.25
N ARG A 339 8.51 -22.20 -1.19
CA ARG A 339 9.30 -23.13 -2.00
C ARG A 339 8.91 -22.98 -3.48
N PRO A 340 9.87 -22.93 -4.42
CA PRO A 340 9.57 -22.94 -5.84
C PRO A 340 8.69 -24.14 -6.22
N GLY A 341 7.52 -23.88 -6.83
CA GLY A 341 6.55 -24.92 -7.21
C GLY A 341 5.51 -25.30 -6.15
N ALA A 342 5.46 -24.65 -4.98
CA ALA A 342 4.38 -24.84 -4.01
C ALA A 342 3.06 -24.20 -4.52
N PRO A 343 1.89 -24.87 -4.37
CA PRO A 343 0.61 -24.29 -4.72
C PRO A 343 0.30 -23.11 -3.78
N GLY A 344 0.32 -21.88 -4.29
CA GLY A 344 0.08 -20.64 -3.53
C GLY A 344 1.13 -19.54 -3.74
N GLY A 345 2.29 -19.84 -4.27
CA GLY A 345 3.26 -18.84 -4.72
C GLY A 345 2.77 -18.23 -6.05
N GLY A 346 2.25 -17.00 -6.00
CA GLY A 346 1.59 -16.31 -7.13
C GLY A 346 2.50 -15.92 -8.30
N PHE A 347 3.50 -16.71 -8.62
CA PHE A 347 4.34 -16.53 -9.81
C PHE A 347 4.06 -17.67 -10.79
N THR A 348 3.17 -17.40 -11.75
CA THR A 348 3.01 -18.23 -12.93
C THR A 348 4.29 -18.09 -13.76
N LEU A 349 5.06 -19.18 -13.89
CA LEU A 349 6.11 -19.27 -14.88
C LEU A 349 5.46 -19.01 -16.25
N VAL A 350 5.73 -17.87 -16.88
CA VAL A 350 5.43 -17.68 -18.31
C VAL A 350 6.55 -18.46 -19.03
N PRO A 351 6.24 -19.55 -19.74
CA PRO A 351 7.25 -20.18 -20.60
C PRO A 351 7.57 -19.25 -21.74
N GLU A 352 8.87 -19.10 -22.05
CA GLU A 352 9.36 -18.42 -23.26
C GLU A 352 8.82 -19.06 -24.54
#